data_7f61bfc1753e92a000709d6bafc176c0
#
_entry.id   7f61bfc1753e92a000709d6bafc176c0
#
_cell.length_a   1.000
_cell.length_b   1.000
_cell.length_c   1.000
_cell.angle_alpha   90.00
_cell.angle_beta   90.00
_cell.angle_gamma   90.00
#
_symmetry.space_group_name_H-M   'P 1'
#
loop_
_entity.id
_entity.type
_entity.pdbx_description
1 polymer ?
#
loop_
_entity_poly.entity_id
_entity_poly.type
_entity_poly.pdbx_seq_one_letter_code
_entity_poly.pdbx_strand_id
1 'polypeptide(L)'
;MLVGMKAGIYRIINSSNGKCYVGSSIDINRRRLEHFSALLHNRHVNNHLQNAYNKYGKDSFIFEVIENLEITDNIKEDLLERE
;
A
#
# COMPACT_ATOMS: atom_id res chain seq x y z
N MET A 1 1.10 -22.45 1.29
CA MET A 1 2.04 -22.13 2.36
C MET A 1 2.36 -20.63 2.36
N LEU A 2 2.35 -20.00 3.53
CA LEU A 2 2.47 -18.56 3.64
C LEU A 2 3.79 -18.08 4.23
N VAL A 3 4.81 -18.94 4.20
CA VAL A 3 6.15 -18.62 4.70
C VAL A 3 6.71 -17.45 3.89
N GLY A 4 7.21 -16.44 4.59
CA GLY A 4 7.77 -15.26 3.96
C GLY A 4 6.78 -14.16 3.66
N MET A 5 5.48 -14.44 3.72
CA MET A 5 4.47 -13.40 3.56
C MET A 5 4.26 -12.65 4.86
N LYS A 6 4.07 -11.34 4.76
CA LYS A 6 3.74 -10.49 5.89
C LYS A 6 2.45 -9.75 5.59
N ALA A 7 1.44 -10.04 6.39
CA ALA A 7 0.16 -9.36 6.28
C ALA A 7 0.14 -8.12 7.16
N GLY A 8 -0.66 -7.14 6.77
CA GLY A 8 -0.81 -5.95 7.58
C GLY A 8 -1.54 -4.81 6.89
N ILE A 9 -1.50 -3.69 7.58
CA ILE A 9 -2.05 -2.43 7.11
C ILE A 9 -0.87 -1.49 6.84
N TYR A 10 -0.93 -0.79 5.73
CA TYR A 10 0.13 0.11 5.31
C TYR A 10 -0.44 1.44 4.86
N ARG A 11 0.42 2.42 4.71
CA ARG A 11 0.05 3.68 4.08
C ARG A 11 1.14 4.14 3.13
N ILE A 12 0.72 4.85 2.09
CA ILE A 12 1.61 5.54 1.18
C ILE A 12 1.43 7.02 1.46
N ILE A 13 2.48 7.69 1.94
CA ILE A 13 2.42 9.08 2.38
C ILE A 13 3.09 9.96 1.34
N ASN A 14 2.41 11.05 0.96
CA ASN A 14 3.05 12.12 0.22
C ASN A 14 3.68 13.09 1.22
N SER A 15 4.99 13.05 1.35
CA SER A 15 5.72 13.87 2.32
C SER A 15 5.63 15.36 2.01
N SER A 16 5.26 15.73 0.79
CA SER A 16 5.13 17.13 0.40
C SER A 16 3.90 17.81 0.98
N ASN A 17 2.82 17.05 1.23
CA ASN A 17 1.57 17.63 1.74
C ASN A 17 0.95 16.83 2.89
N GLY A 18 1.57 15.73 3.31
CA GLY A 18 1.09 14.91 4.42
C GLY A 18 -0.12 14.03 4.12
N LYS A 19 -0.66 14.06 2.91
CA LYS A 19 -1.78 13.21 2.55
C LYS A 19 -1.33 11.77 2.37
N CYS A 20 -2.19 10.84 2.70
CA CYS A 20 -1.82 9.43 2.59
C CYS A 20 -2.96 8.56 2.05
N TYR A 21 -2.55 7.44 1.48
CA TYR A 21 -3.42 6.38 1.02
C TYR A 21 -3.20 5.19 1.95
N VAL A 22 -4.27 4.66 2.53
CA VAL A 22 -4.20 3.54 3.46
C VAL A 22 -4.77 2.30 2.79
N GLY A 23 -4.08 1.19 2.93
CA GLY A 23 -4.53 -0.08 2.39
C GLY A 23 -4.13 -1.25 3.28
N SER A 24 -4.51 -2.43 2.87
CA SER A 24 -4.17 -3.66 3.58
C SER A 24 -3.87 -4.78 2.60
N SER A 25 -3.10 -5.77 3.06
CA SER A 25 -2.72 -6.91 2.23
C SER A 25 -2.30 -8.08 3.08
N ILE A 26 -2.47 -9.28 2.55
CA ILE A 26 -1.89 -10.50 3.16
C ILE A 26 -0.42 -10.64 2.77
N ASP A 27 0.04 -9.87 1.79
CA ASP A 27 1.44 -9.84 1.37
C ASP A 27 1.85 -8.39 1.10
N ILE A 28 2.29 -7.71 2.15
CA ILE A 28 2.61 -6.28 2.09
C ILE A 28 3.78 -6.00 1.13
N ASN A 29 4.81 -6.83 1.13
CA ASN A 29 5.96 -6.60 0.26
C ASN A 29 5.57 -6.64 -1.21
N ARG A 30 4.74 -7.62 -1.58
CA ARG A 30 4.23 -7.72 -2.94
C ARG A 30 3.35 -6.52 -3.29
N ARG A 31 2.47 -6.13 -2.39
CA ARG A 31 1.56 -5.01 -2.62
C ARG A 31 2.32 -3.70 -2.80
N ARG A 32 3.39 -3.49 -2.04
CA ARG A 32 4.25 -2.33 -2.19
C ARG A 32 4.84 -2.27 -3.61
N LEU A 33 5.36 -3.38 -4.07
CA LEU A 33 5.92 -3.44 -5.42
C LEU A 33 4.87 -3.18 -6.49
N GLU A 34 3.67 -3.73 -6.33
CA GLU A 34 2.56 -3.51 -7.25
C GLU A 34 2.15 -2.04 -7.32
N HIS A 35 2.02 -1.39 -6.16
CA HIS A 35 1.66 0.03 -6.12
C HIS A 35 2.69 0.89 -6.84
N PHE A 36 3.95 0.74 -6.50
CA PHE A 36 5.00 1.59 -7.08
C PHE A 36 5.25 1.27 -8.55
N SER A 37 5.11 0.03 -8.96
CA SER A 37 5.17 -0.32 -10.38
C SER A 37 4.05 0.36 -11.16
N ALA A 38 2.82 0.29 -10.66
CA ALA A 38 1.67 0.93 -11.31
C ALA A 38 1.85 2.45 -11.39
N LEU A 39 2.30 3.07 -10.31
CA LEU A 39 2.53 4.52 -10.28
C LEU A 39 3.61 4.93 -11.27
N LEU A 40 4.71 4.19 -11.32
CA LEU A 40 5.81 4.47 -12.24
C LEU A 40 5.36 4.41 -13.70
N HIS A 41 4.46 3.49 -14.02
CA HIS A 41 3.95 3.30 -15.39
C HIS A 41 2.66 4.06 -15.67
N ASN A 42 2.25 4.96 -14.78
CA ASN A 42 1.08 5.82 -14.94
C ASN A 42 -0.22 5.02 -15.15
N ARG A 43 -0.39 3.95 -14.36
CA ARG A 43 -1.56 3.08 -14.49
C ARG A 43 -2.12 2.60 -13.15
N HIS A 44 -1.93 3.39 -12.10
CA HIS A 44 -2.50 3.07 -10.80
C HIS A 44 -4.02 3.23 -10.84
N VAL A 45 -4.74 2.29 -10.20
CA VAL A 45 -6.20 2.30 -10.19
C VAL A 45 -6.79 3.49 -9.43
N ASN A 46 -6.06 4.02 -8.46
CA ASN A 46 -6.49 5.21 -7.72
C ASN A 46 -5.97 6.46 -8.43
N ASN A 47 -6.88 7.20 -9.07
CA ASN A 47 -6.53 8.37 -9.85
C ASN A 47 -5.94 9.49 -9.00
N HIS A 48 -6.42 9.67 -7.77
CA HIS A 48 -5.89 10.72 -6.88
C HIS A 48 -4.44 10.44 -6.53
N LEU A 49 -4.13 9.19 -6.20
CA LEU A 49 -2.75 8.78 -5.89
C LEU A 49 -1.85 8.92 -7.12
N GLN A 50 -2.33 8.48 -8.28
CA GLN A 50 -1.56 8.59 -9.51
C GLN A 50 -1.26 10.05 -9.87
N ASN A 51 -2.26 10.91 -9.78
CA ASN A 51 -2.09 12.33 -10.08
C ASN A 51 -1.11 12.99 -9.12
N ALA A 52 -1.18 12.65 -7.84
CA ALA A 52 -0.23 13.17 -6.85
C ALA A 52 1.19 12.70 -7.14
N TYR A 53 1.35 11.43 -7.49
CA TYR A 53 2.65 10.87 -7.86
C TYR A 53 3.25 11.60 -9.07
N ASN A 54 2.43 11.85 -10.09
CA ASN A 54 2.86 12.57 -11.29
C ASN A 54 3.25 14.01 -10.98
N LYS A 55 2.55 14.65 -10.05
CA LYS A 55 2.80 16.05 -9.69
C LYS A 55 4.03 16.22 -8.79
N TYR A 56 4.17 15.39 -7.78
CA TYR A 56 5.19 15.57 -6.75
C TYR A 56 6.44 14.73 -6.95
N GLY A 57 6.35 13.68 -7.75
CA GLY A 57 7.48 12.81 -8.06
C GLY A 57 7.66 11.68 -7.06
N LYS A 58 8.40 10.66 -7.46
CA LYS A 58 8.57 9.43 -6.68
C LYS A 58 9.23 9.67 -5.31
N ASP A 59 10.12 10.64 -5.22
CA ASP A 59 10.88 10.91 -3.99
C ASP A 59 10.01 11.48 -2.88
N SER A 60 8.80 11.95 -3.22
CA SER A 60 7.85 12.47 -2.24
C SER A 60 7.02 11.38 -1.56
N PHE A 61 7.09 10.15 -2.04
CA PHE A 61 6.20 9.09 -1.56
C PHE A 61 6.95 8.06 -0.72
N ILE A 62 6.41 7.80 0.47
CA ILE A 62 6.98 6.87 1.45
C ILE A 62 5.94 5.80 1.72
N PHE A 63 6.38 4.54 1.72
CA PHE A 63 5.56 3.39 2.09
C PHE A 63 5.87 3.02 3.54
N GLU A 64 4.83 2.96 4.36
CA GLU A 64 4.99 2.69 5.78
C GLU A 64 4.01 1.63 6.25
N VAL A 65 4.49 0.64 6.98
CA VAL A 65 3.63 -0.38 7.58
C VAL A 65 3.09 0.16 8.91
N ILE A 66 1.78 0.26 9.00
CA ILE A 66 1.11 0.78 10.21
C ILE A 66 0.90 -0.33 11.24
N GLU A 67 0.47 -1.50 10.77
CA GLU A 67 0.13 -2.61 11.65
C GLU A 67 0.49 -3.93 10.97
N ASN A 68 1.16 -4.82 11.70
CA ASN A 68 1.42 -6.17 11.24
C ASN A 68 0.32 -7.09 11.77
N LEU A 69 -0.16 -7.99 10.92
CA LEU A 69 -1.23 -8.92 11.28
C LEU A 69 -0.72 -10.35 11.16
N GLU A 70 -1.21 -11.23 12.04
CA GLU A 70 -0.91 -12.65 11.93
C GLU A 70 -1.68 -13.26 10.76
N ILE A 71 -1.04 -14.18 10.05
CA ILE A 71 -1.69 -14.90 8.97
C ILE A 71 -2.45 -16.07 9.58
N THR A 72 -3.78 -15.95 9.62
CA THR A 72 -4.68 -16.94 10.17
C THR A 72 -5.78 -17.24 9.15
N ASP A 73 -6.65 -18.19 9.47
CA ASP A 73 -7.77 -18.55 8.59
C ASP A 73 -8.74 -17.38 8.36
N ASN A 74 -8.78 -16.43 9.28
CA ASN A 74 -9.71 -15.29 9.21
C ASN A 74 -9.08 -14.02 8.66
N ILE A 75 -7.82 -14.04 8.27
CA ILE A 75 -7.10 -12.81 7.95
C ILE A 75 -7.69 -12.04 6.78
N LYS A 76 -8.20 -12.72 5.77
CA LYS A 76 -8.79 -12.05 4.61
C LYS A 76 -10.03 -11.26 4.99
N GLU A 77 -10.84 -11.83 5.87
CA GLU A 77 -12.05 -11.17 6.35
C GLU A 77 -11.71 -9.94 7.18
N ASP A 78 -10.73 -10.06 8.07
CA ASP A 78 -10.26 -8.94 8.88
C ASP A 78 -9.73 -7.80 8.00
N LEU A 79 -8.97 -8.12 6.96
CA LEU A 79 -8.42 -7.13 6.06
C LEU A 79 -9.51 -6.41 5.26
N LEU A 80 -10.54 -7.14 4.83
CA LEU A 80 -11.66 -6.54 4.10
C LEU A 80 -12.43 -5.56 4.97
N GLU A 81 -12.59 -5.85 6.25
CA GLU A 81 -13.27 -4.95 7.18
C GLU A 81 -12.49 -3.65 7.40
N ARG A 82 -11.17 -3.69 7.29
CA ARG A 82 -10.31 -2.54 7.54
C ARG A 82 -10.08 -1.67 6.32
N GLU A 83 -10.36 -2.20 5.17
CA GLU A 83 -10.23 -1.44 3.94
C GLU A 83 -11.42 -0.49 3.73
#